data_fc64d628742159e1ce2fd46ebe8627a8
#
_entry.id   fc64d628742159e1ce2fd46ebe8627a8
#
_cell.length_a   1.000
_cell.length_b   1.000
_cell.length_c   1.000
_cell.angle_alpha   90.00
_cell.angle_beta   90.00
_cell.angle_gamma   90.00
#
_symmetry.space_group_name_H-M   'P 1'
#
loop_
_entity.id
_entity.type
_entity.pdbx_description
1 polymer ?
#
loop_
_entity_poly.entity_id
_entity_poly.type
_entity_poly.pdbx_seq_one_letter_code
_entity_poly.pdbx_strand_id
1 'polypeptide(L)'
;MINIRSYKPLDEDFVYHSWLASIDYSIPGVQPMTRLVIDSCVESGTILVACSEDSDDHILGWASYTEELGFPVLLYVFVKKPLRNHGIGGKLVKGQGVFPDDESVPTAFWSFWCQKYNLKKKWGLKFNSLLLPVLVDKLNGKTEA
;
A
#
# COMPACT_ATOMS: atom_id res chain seq x y z
N MET A 1 -8.09 19.67 -7.14
CA MET A 1 -7.83 18.46 -7.91
C MET A 1 -6.55 17.80 -7.48
N ILE A 2 -6.46 16.49 -7.67
CA ILE A 2 -5.28 15.73 -7.24
C ILE A 2 -4.61 15.06 -8.42
N ASN A 3 -3.31 14.85 -8.28
CA ASN A 3 -2.48 14.15 -9.24
C ASN A 3 -1.92 12.88 -8.60
N ILE A 4 -1.90 11.77 -9.32
CA ILE A 4 -1.30 10.52 -8.85
C ILE A 4 0.02 10.32 -9.60
N ARG A 5 1.07 10.08 -8.84
CA ARG A 5 2.41 9.87 -9.39
C ARG A 5 3.13 8.72 -8.68
N SER A 6 4.23 8.29 -9.23
CA SER A 6 5.09 7.31 -8.59
C SER A 6 5.86 7.91 -7.41
N TYR A 7 6.28 7.07 -6.49
CA TYR A 7 7.14 7.44 -5.36
C TYR A 7 8.44 8.10 -5.85
N LYS A 8 8.86 9.12 -5.10
CA LYS A 8 10.15 9.81 -5.29
C LYS A 8 10.95 9.75 -3.98
N PRO A 9 12.29 9.85 -4.01
CA PRO A 9 13.08 9.87 -2.77
C PRO A 9 12.65 10.93 -1.75
N LEU A 10 12.11 12.05 -2.18
CA LEU A 10 11.57 13.08 -1.28
C LEU A 10 10.38 12.61 -0.44
N ASP A 11 9.71 11.53 -0.85
CA ASP A 11 8.55 11.00 -0.15
C ASP A 11 8.92 10.03 0.98
N GLU A 12 10.19 9.66 1.10
CA GLU A 12 10.66 8.62 2.01
C GLU A 12 10.21 8.85 3.45
N ASP A 13 10.51 10.01 4.00
CA ASP A 13 10.19 10.32 5.39
C ASP A 13 8.68 10.26 5.64
N PHE A 14 7.89 10.77 4.72
CA PHE A 14 6.45 10.78 4.86
C PHE A 14 5.86 9.36 4.81
N VAL A 15 6.28 8.55 3.85
CA VAL A 15 5.77 7.19 3.66
C VAL A 15 6.16 6.31 4.85
N TYR A 16 7.43 6.29 5.22
CA TYR A 16 7.90 5.46 6.34
C TYR A 16 7.26 5.88 7.65
N HIS A 17 7.22 7.18 7.94
CA HIS A 17 6.64 7.68 9.18
C HIS A 17 5.15 7.34 9.29
N SER A 18 4.37 7.60 8.25
CA SER A 18 2.93 7.36 8.28
C SER A 18 2.59 5.87 8.36
N TRP A 19 3.36 5.01 7.68
CA TRP A 19 3.16 3.57 7.74
C TRP A 19 3.55 3.03 9.11
N LEU A 20 4.76 3.33 9.56
CA LEU A 20 5.28 2.80 10.82
C LEU A 20 4.52 3.32 12.04
N ALA A 21 4.00 4.53 12.00
CA ALA A 21 3.21 5.09 13.10
C ALA A 21 1.88 4.38 13.32
N SER A 22 1.38 3.63 12.34
CA SER A 22 0.11 2.90 12.42
C SER A 22 0.25 1.52 13.07
N ILE A 23 1.46 1.12 13.46
CA ILE A 23 1.76 -0.25 13.88
C ILE A 23 2.12 -0.29 15.36
N ASP A 24 1.64 -1.34 16.03
CA ASP A 24 1.98 -1.62 17.42
C ASP A 24 3.33 -2.34 17.49
N TYR A 25 4.34 -1.66 18.02
CA TYR A 25 5.70 -2.19 18.17
C TYR A 25 5.90 -3.00 19.45
N SER A 26 4.87 -3.20 20.28
CA SER A 26 4.98 -4.04 21.45
C SER A 26 5.25 -5.51 21.10
N ILE A 27 4.96 -5.91 19.86
CA ILE A 27 5.21 -7.26 19.38
C ILE A 27 6.61 -7.33 18.77
N PRO A 28 7.53 -8.17 19.33
CA PRO A 28 8.87 -8.32 18.77
C PRO A 28 8.86 -8.76 17.30
N GLY A 29 9.74 -8.17 16.49
CA GLY A 29 9.88 -8.51 15.08
C GLY A 29 8.94 -7.79 14.14
N VAL A 30 7.91 -7.09 14.63
CA VAL A 30 6.94 -6.40 13.78
C VAL A 30 7.58 -5.23 13.03
N GLN A 31 8.42 -4.44 13.70
CA GLN A 31 9.07 -3.30 13.05
C GLN A 31 10.04 -3.72 11.93
N PRO A 32 10.98 -4.66 12.16
CA PRO A 32 11.86 -5.12 11.07
C PRO A 32 11.09 -5.75 9.92
N MET A 33 10.04 -6.52 10.20
CA MET A 33 9.19 -7.11 9.18
C MET A 33 8.52 -6.03 8.33
N THR A 34 7.98 -5.01 8.97
CA THR A 34 7.31 -3.91 8.27
C THR A 34 8.30 -3.15 7.39
N ARG A 35 9.49 -2.85 7.91
CA ARG A 35 10.53 -2.18 7.12
C ARG A 35 10.94 -2.99 5.91
N LEU A 36 11.04 -4.31 6.04
CA LEU A 36 11.33 -5.19 4.90
C LEU A 36 10.29 -5.03 3.80
N VAL A 37 9.01 -5.00 4.16
CA VAL A 37 7.91 -4.84 3.20
C VAL A 37 7.96 -3.45 2.56
N ILE A 38 8.16 -2.39 3.34
CA ILE A 38 8.26 -1.02 2.81
C ILE A 38 9.43 -0.91 1.83
N ASP A 39 10.60 -1.39 2.22
CA ASP A 39 11.80 -1.34 1.39
C ASP A 39 11.58 -2.07 0.06
N SER A 40 10.90 -3.21 0.11
CA SER A 40 10.54 -3.97 -1.09
C SER A 40 9.66 -3.15 -2.04
N CYS A 41 8.67 -2.45 -1.51
CA CYS A 41 7.77 -1.61 -2.32
C CYS A 41 8.51 -0.41 -2.92
N VAL A 42 9.41 0.21 -2.17
CA VAL A 42 10.24 1.31 -2.67
C VAL A 42 11.13 0.83 -3.80
N GLU A 43 11.80 -0.29 -3.60
CA GLU A 43 12.72 -0.87 -4.58
C GLU A 43 12.00 -1.31 -5.85
N SER A 44 10.81 -1.90 -5.72
CA SER A 44 10.01 -2.38 -6.85
C SER A 44 9.21 -1.27 -7.55
N GLY A 45 9.17 -0.06 -7.00
CA GLY A 45 8.40 1.03 -7.57
C GLY A 45 6.89 0.87 -7.43
N THR A 46 6.42 0.19 -6.39
CA THR A 46 5.01 -0.13 -6.20
C THR A 46 4.33 0.74 -5.14
N ILE A 47 4.76 1.99 -5.02
CA ILE A 47 4.12 3.01 -4.19
C ILE A 47 3.60 4.12 -5.09
N LEU A 48 2.31 4.43 -4.95
CA LEU A 48 1.64 5.51 -5.65
C LEU A 48 1.36 6.63 -4.67
N VAL A 49 1.63 7.86 -5.07
CA VAL A 49 1.48 9.05 -4.23
C VAL A 49 0.43 9.98 -4.84
N ALA A 50 -0.53 10.40 -4.04
CA ALA A 50 -1.48 11.43 -4.40
C ALA A 50 -0.96 12.77 -3.91
N CYS A 51 -0.81 13.73 -4.79
CA CYS A 51 -0.33 15.06 -4.47
C CYS A 51 -1.24 16.14 -5.05
N SER A 52 -1.03 17.38 -4.59
CA SER A 52 -1.74 18.53 -5.14
C SER A 52 -1.30 18.78 -6.58
N GLU A 53 -2.21 19.20 -7.45
CA GLU A 53 -1.86 19.64 -8.81
C GLU A 53 -0.88 20.80 -8.81
N ASP A 54 -0.93 21.64 -7.77
CA ASP A 54 -0.11 22.86 -7.70
C ASP A 54 1.30 22.58 -7.21
N SER A 55 1.52 21.43 -6.55
CA SER A 55 2.84 21.09 -6.00
C SER A 55 2.98 19.59 -5.80
N ASP A 56 3.98 18.99 -6.47
CA ASP A 56 4.31 17.58 -6.31
C ASP A 56 4.74 17.23 -4.88
N ASP A 57 5.24 18.21 -4.14
CA ASP A 57 5.72 18.00 -2.77
C ASP A 57 4.60 18.03 -1.73
N HIS A 58 3.42 18.47 -2.13
CA HIS A 58 2.26 18.50 -1.24
C HIS A 58 1.53 17.18 -1.29
N ILE A 59 1.95 16.23 -0.47
CA ILE A 59 1.41 14.88 -0.42
C ILE A 59 0.08 14.86 0.32
N LEU A 60 -0.95 14.29 -0.32
CA LEU A 60 -2.29 14.16 0.23
C LEU A 60 -2.55 12.75 0.76
N GLY A 61 -1.90 11.76 0.18
CA GLY A 61 -2.02 10.36 0.57
C GLY A 61 -1.13 9.48 -0.29
N TRP A 62 -1.10 8.19 0.02
CA TRP A 62 -0.32 7.24 -0.76
C TRP A 62 -0.87 5.83 -0.59
N ALA A 63 -0.52 4.93 -1.51
CA ALA A 63 -0.88 3.51 -1.45
C ALA A 63 0.32 2.67 -1.88
N SER A 64 0.45 1.50 -1.28
CA SER A 64 1.47 0.53 -1.66
C SER A 64 0.83 -0.81 -1.98
N TYR A 65 1.44 -1.51 -2.93
CA TYR A 65 0.99 -2.85 -3.32
C TYR A 65 2.20 -3.71 -3.66
N THR A 66 1.95 -5.00 -3.82
CA THR A 66 2.97 -5.94 -4.30
C THR A 66 2.39 -6.82 -5.40
N GLU A 67 3.23 -7.26 -6.33
CA GLU A 67 2.91 -8.28 -7.34
C GLU A 67 3.83 -9.49 -7.20
N GLU A 68 4.59 -9.55 -6.12
CA GLU A 68 5.56 -10.62 -5.85
C GLU A 68 4.93 -12.00 -5.74
N LEU A 69 3.64 -12.08 -5.44
CA LEU A 69 2.91 -13.35 -5.29
C LEU A 69 2.20 -13.78 -6.58
N GLY A 70 2.43 -13.07 -7.69
CA GLY A 70 1.84 -13.38 -8.99
C GLY A 70 0.49 -12.71 -9.24
N PHE A 71 0.00 -11.92 -8.30
CA PHE A 71 -1.22 -11.13 -8.42
C PHE A 71 -1.11 -9.89 -7.54
N PRO A 72 -1.89 -8.83 -7.81
CA PRO A 72 -1.78 -7.60 -7.01
C PRO A 72 -2.37 -7.77 -5.60
N VAL A 73 -1.62 -7.35 -4.61
CA VAL A 73 -2.04 -7.33 -3.21
C VAL A 73 -1.84 -5.92 -2.66
N LEU A 74 -2.91 -5.30 -2.20
CA LEU A 74 -2.85 -4.00 -1.55
C LEU A 74 -2.27 -4.17 -0.14
N LEU A 75 -1.18 -3.47 0.14
CA LEU A 75 -0.48 -3.57 1.42
C LEU A 75 -0.86 -2.45 2.39
N TYR A 76 -1.02 -1.22 1.89
CA TYR A 76 -1.37 -0.10 2.75
C TYR A 76 -1.95 1.05 1.93
N VAL A 77 -2.87 1.78 2.54
CA VAL A 77 -3.42 3.03 2.00
C VAL A 77 -3.46 4.05 3.12
N PHE A 78 -2.91 5.22 2.86
CA PHE A 78 -2.93 6.34 3.79
C PHE A 78 -3.50 7.57 3.08
N VAL A 79 -4.44 8.24 3.74
CA VAL A 79 -4.94 9.56 3.29
C VAL A 79 -4.93 10.46 4.51
N LYS A 80 -4.42 11.67 4.37
CA LYS A 80 -4.40 12.65 5.47
C LYS A 80 -5.80 12.82 6.04
N LYS A 81 -5.91 12.81 7.38
CA LYS A 81 -7.19 12.79 8.08
C LYS A 81 -8.21 13.84 7.59
N PRO A 82 -7.84 15.12 7.41
CA PRO A 82 -8.80 16.11 6.92
C PRO A 82 -9.31 15.87 5.50
N LEU A 83 -8.62 15.03 4.73
CA LEU A 83 -8.91 14.77 3.32
C LEU A 83 -9.62 13.44 3.10
N ARG A 84 -9.90 12.69 4.15
CA ARG A 84 -10.59 11.40 4.04
C ARG A 84 -12.03 11.59 3.60
N ASN A 85 -12.59 10.56 2.94
CA ASN A 85 -13.95 10.55 2.39
C ASN A 85 -14.16 11.50 1.21
N HIS A 86 -13.07 11.87 0.50
CA HIS A 86 -13.13 12.71 -0.71
C HIS A 86 -12.67 11.95 -1.96
N GLY A 87 -12.61 10.62 -1.90
CA GLY A 87 -12.31 9.79 -3.05
C GLY A 87 -10.82 9.62 -3.37
N ILE A 88 -9.92 10.13 -2.55
CA ILE A 88 -8.47 10.04 -2.80
C ILE A 88 -8.00 8.58 -2.75
N GLY A 89 -8.45 7.83 -1.72
CA GLY A 89 -8.12 6.41 -1.60
C GLY A 89 -8.60 5.61 -2.80
N GLY A 90 -9.81 5.88 -3.29
CA GLY A 90 -10.36 5.24 -4.47
C GLY A 90 -9.52 5.51 -5.72
N LYS A 91 -9.07 6.74 -5.91
CA LYS A 91 -8.19 7.07 -7.04
C LYS A 91 -6.85 6.36 -6.96
N LEU A 92 -6.29 6.24 -5.75
CA LEU A 92 -5.03 5.54 -5.53
C LEU A 92 -5.14 4.05 -5.83
N VAL A 93 -6.24 3.41 -5.42
CA VAL A 93 -6.42 1.96 -5.52
C VAL A 93 -7.06 1.56 -6.85
N LYS A 94 -8.18 2.16 -7.20
CA LYS A 94 -8.97 1.74 -8.37
C LYS A 94 -8.67 2.54 -9.63
N GLY A 95 -8.23 3.78 -9.49
CA GLY A 95 -8.04 4.68 -10.61
C GLY A 95 -6.78 4.42 -11.43
N GLN A 96 -5.85 3.58 -10.98
CA GLN A 96 -4.54 3.38 -11.61
C GLN A 96 -4.42 2.06 -12.39
N GLY A 97 -5.49 1.26 -12.43
CA GLY A 97 -5.50 0.01 -13.20
C GLY A 97 -4.69 -1.14 -12.61
N VAL A 98 -4.18 -1.00 -11.39
CA VAL A 98 -3.41 -2.06 -10.73
C VAL A 98 -4.31 -3.20 -10.29
N PHE A 99 -5.51 -2.87 -9.80
CA PHE A 99 -6.47 -3.84 -9.28
C PHE A 99 -7.63 -3.94 -10.27
N PRO A 100 -7.67 -5.02 -11.09
CA PRO A 100 -8.70 -5.13 -12.14
C PRO A 100 -10.10 -5.34 -11.57
N ASP A 101 -11.10 -4.81 -12.28
CA ASP A 101 -12.52 -5.00 -11.99
C ASP A 101 -13.13 -6.20 -12.73
N ASP A 102 -12.34 -6.90 -13.51
CA ASP A 102 -12.78 -8.00 -14.35
C ASP A 102 -12.93 -9.27 -13.52
N GLU A 103 -14.15 -9.82 -13.43
CA GLU A 103 -14.43 -11.06 -12.67
C GLU A 103 -13.75 -12.29 -13.28
N SER A 104 -13.33 -12.24 -14.54
CA SER A 104 -12.62 -13.35 -15.18
C SER A 104 -11.15 -13.45 -14.77
N VAL A 105 -10.62 -12.40 -14.11
CA VAL A 105 -9.24 -12.35 -13.63
C VAL A 105 -9.20 -12.70 -12.16
N PRO A 106 -8.12 -13.36 -11.67
CA PRO A 106 -7.98 -13.62 -10.24
C PRO A 106 -8.21 -12.37 -9.41
N THR A 107 -9.04 -12.48 -8.38
CA THR A 107 -9.42 -11.37 -7.54
C THR A 107 -8.20 -10.77 -6.84
N ALA A 108 -8.12 -9.46 -6.83
CA ALA A 108 -7.12 -8.75 -6.05
C ALA A 108 -7.42 -8.86 -4.55
N PHE A 109 -6.37 -8.87 -3.74
CA PHE A 109 -6.46 -9.05 -2.31
C PHE A 109 -5.90 -7.85 -1.57
N TRP A 110 -6.26 -7.72 -0.29
CA TRP A 110 -5.52 -6.84 0.60
C TRP A 110 -5.02 -7.62 1.81
N SER A 111 -3.92 -7.17 2.39
CA SER A 111 -3.31 -7.85 3.52
C SER A 111 -2.62 -6.85 4.46
N PHE A 112 -3.29 -5.75 4.77
CA PHE A 112 -2.72 -4.81 5.72
C PHE A 112 -3.38 -4.92 7.10
N TRP A 113 -2.76 -4.30 8.06
CA TRP A 113 -3.01 -4.49 9.47
C TRP A 113 -4.36 -4.00 9.97
N CYS A 114 -5.01 -3.12 9.23
CA CYS A 114 -6.28 -2.54 9.66
C CYS A 114 -7.44 -3.05 8.82
N GLN A 115 -8.39 -3.75 9.46
CA GLN A 115 -9.62 -4.23 8.81
C GLN A 115 -10.81 -3.30 9.08
N LYS A 116 -10.56 -2.11 9.60
CA LYS A 116 -11.58 -1.15 9.98
C LYS A 116 -12.50 -0.77 8.81
N TYR A 117 -11.96 -0.79 7.59
CA TYR A 117 -12.70 -0.43 6.39
C TYR A 117 -13.06 -1.68 5.60
N ASN A 118 -14.31 -1.76 5.13
CA ASN A 118 -14.77 -2.90 4.34
C ASN A 118 -14.32 -2.71 2.87
N LEU A 119 -13.12 -3.16 2.55
CA LEU A 119 -12.55 -2.99 1.21
C LEU A 119 -13.15 -3.93 0.17
N LYS A 120 -13.78 -5.02 0.60
CA LYS A 120 -14.52 -5.88 -0.31
C LYS A 120 -15.70 -5.12 -0.91
N LYS A 121 -16.48 -4.45 -0.07
CA LYS A 121 -17.64 -3.65 -0.51
C LYS A 121 -17.17 -2.40 -1.26
N LYS A 122 -16.13 -1.75 -0.77
CA LYS A 122 -15.65 -0.46 -1.28
C LYS A 122 -14.89 -0.59 -2.59
N TRP A 123 -14.00 -1.58 -2.70
CA TRP A 123 -13.08 -1.71 -3.83
C TRP A 123 -13.04 -3.13 -4.43
N GLY A 124 -13.88 -4.04 -3.99
CA GLY A 124 -13.92 -5.40 -4.53
C GLY A 124 -12.73 -6.28 -4.17
N LEU A 125 -11.96 -5.91 -3.15
CA LEU A 125 -10.79 -6.67 -2.71
C LEU A 125 -11.18 -7.76 -1.71
N LYS A 126 -10.46 -8.88 -1.73
CA LYS A 126 -10.63 -9.95 -0.75
C LYS A 126 -9.54 -9.88 0.29
N PHE A 127 -9.90 -9.99 1.56
CA PHE A 127 -8.93 -10.02 2.65
C PHE A 127 -8.36 -11.43 2.84
N ASN A 128 -7.04 -11.53 2.97
CA ASN A 128 -6.38 -12.77 3.35
C ASN A 128 -5.14 -12.45 4.20
N SER A 129 -5.25 -12.75 5.49
CA SER A 129 -4.17 -12.45 6.45
C SER A 129 -2.92 -13.31 6.23
N LEU A 130 -3.03 -14.42 5.50
CA LEU A 130 -1.89 -15.31 5.24
C LEU A 130 -0.97 -14.77 4.15
N LEU A 131 -1.42 -13.82 3.34
CA LEU A 131 -0.61 -13.27 2.27
C LEU A 131 0.61 -12.51 2.79
N LEU A 132 0.47 -11.83 3.92
CA LEU A 132 1.57 -11.07 4.48
C LEU A 132 2.73 -11.96 4.95
N PRO A 133 2.51 -13.04 5.75
CA PRO A 133 3.57 -13.98 6.09
C PRO A 133 4.22 -14.63 4.88
N VAL A 134 3.44 -15.01 3.87
CA VAL A 134 3.97 -15.59 2.63
C VAL A 134 4.86 -14.59 1.90
N LEU A 135 4.44 -13.33 1.82
CA LEU A 135 5.24 -12.28 1.23
C LEU A 135 6.55 -12.07 1.98
N VAL A 136 6.49 -11.98 3.30
CA VAL A 136 7.69 -11.77 4.14
C VAL A 136 8.67 -12.92 3.97
N ASP A 137 8.19 -14.17 3.94
CA ASP A 137 9.03 -15.34 3.70
C ASP A 137 9.73 -15.26 2.34
N LYS A 138 9.01 -14.88 1.30
CA LYS A 138 9.57 -14.71 -0.04
C LYS A 138 10.62 -13.61 -0.10
N LEU A 139 10.38 -12.49 0.57
CA LEU A 139 11.33 -11.38 0.63
C LEU A 139 12.61 -11.76 1.39
N ASN A 140 12.48 -12.53 2.47
CA ASN A 140 13.62 -13.05 3.22
C ASN A 140 14.46 -13.99 2.36
N GLY A 141 13.83 -14.83 1.56
CA GLY A 141 14.54 -15.71 0.63
C GLY A 141 15.38 -14.94 -0.39
N LYS A 142 14.87 -13.82 -0.90
CA LYS A 142 15.61 -12.94 -1.80
C LYS A 142 16.83 -12.31 -1.11
N THR A 143 16.67 -11.94 0.16
CA THR A 143 17.73 -11.29 0.94
C THR A 143 18.86 -12.27 1.25
N GLU A 144 18.54 -13.54 1.46
CA GLU A 144 19.49 -14.62 1.77
C GLU A 144 20.24 -15.11 0.52
N ALA A 145 19.69 -14.86 -0.63
CA ALA A 145 20.31 -15.25 -1.90
C ALA A 145 21.33 -14.21 -2.34
#